data_c29275bc427321717388d54336e01715
#
_entry.id   c29275bc427321717388d54336e01715
#
_cell.length_a   1.000
_cell.length_b   1.000
_cell.length_c   1.000
_cell.angle_alpha   90.00
_cell.angle_beta   90.00
_cell.angle_gamma   90.00
#
_symmetry.space_group_name_H-M   'P 1'
#
loop_
_entity.id
_entity.type
_entity.pdbx_description
1 polymer ?
#
loop_
_entity_poly.entity_id
_entity_poly.type
_entity_poly.pdbx_seq_one_letter_code
_entity_poly.pdbx_strand_id
1 'polypeptide(L)'
;MTWKSDALLHAKDQHPKESCGLLLNIRGKEKYFPCQNLAITSHQCFIMNPEDFVAGDSLGEIIGIVHSHPTTPPVASEADKISCEESNLPWYIVNPKTEVWGYYEPCGFKAPLLGRPWVWGITDCLSLVEDWYLQEKGITFKKATRPLTPEIFHENPQSKEDGDFNNYLNTAGFRLLEPNEKLQNGDVLAMSILGKGLNHVGIFLDGDVLHHLGDRLSCKEPYNPWLLKCTGGRYRYAS
;
A
#
# COMPACT_ATOMS: atom_id res chain seq x y z
N MET A 1 -18.92 25.09 14.83
CA MET A 1 -19.06 23.86 14.01
C MET A 1 -18.24 22.77 14.68
N THR A 2 -18.64 21.53 14.56
CA THR A 2 -17.85 20.40 15.08
C THR A 2 -16.85 19.94 14.00
N TRP A 3 -15.79 19.28 14.38
CA TRP A 3 -14.85 18.73 13.41
C TRP A 3 -15.53 17.81 12.37
N LYS A 4 -16.58 17.07 12.75
CA LYS A 4 -17.38 16.24 11.82
C LYS A 4 -18.11 17.07 10.78
N SER A 5 -18.65 18.22 11.15
CA SER A 5 -19.31 19.11 10.17
C SER A 5 -18.32 19.69 9.18
N ASP A 6 -17.10 20.04 9.64
CA ASP A 6 -16.06 20.58 8.78
C ASP A 6 -15.53 19.51 7.81
N ALA A 7 -15.30 18.27 8.31
CA ALA A 7 -14.89 17.14 7.47
C ALA A 7 -15.96 16.72 6.45
N LEU A 8 -17.23 16.73 6.84
CA LEU A 8 -18.35 16.42 5.92
C LEU A 8 -18.47 17.48 4.81
N LEU A 9 -18.29 18.76 5.15
CA LEU A 9 -18.29 19.84 4.16
C LEU A 9 -17.16 19.62 3.15
N HIS A 10 -15.92 19.37 3.62
CA HIS A 10 -14.78 19.05 2.77
C HIS A 10 -15.06 17.83 1.88
N ALA A 11 -15.64 16.75 2.44
CA ALA A 11 -15.99 15.57 1.67
C ALA A 11 -17.01 15.85 0.55
N LYS A 12 -17.98 16.73 0.79
CA LYS A 12 -18.94 17.18 -0.23
C LYS A 12 -18.29 18.01 -1.32
N ASP A 13 -17.37 18.90 -0.95
CA ASP A 13 -16.64 19.75 -1.89
C ASP A 13 -15.67 18.94 -2.78
N GLN A 14 -15.08 17.88 -2.26
CA GLN A 14 -14.17 17.02 -3.01
C GLN A 14 -14.87 15.98 -3.90
N HIS A 15 -16.17 15.74 -3.70
CA HIS A 15 -16.92 14.76 -4.50
C HIS A 15 -16.73 14.98 -6.03
N PRO A 16 -16.44 13.94 -6.86
CA PRO A 16 -16.46 12.49 -6.56
C PRO A 16 -15.18 11.90 -6.02
N LYS A 17 -14.18 12.72 -5.69
CA LYS A 17 -12.91 12.26 -5.11
C LYS A 17 -13.07 11.95 -3.62
N GLU A 18 -12.25 11.07 -3.10
CA GLU A 18 -12.10 10.93 -1.65
C GLU A 18 -11.43 12.17 -1.08
N SER A 19 -12.04 12.76 -0.06
CA SER A 19 -11.38 13.75 0.79
C SER A 19 -10.51 13.03 1.82
N CYS A 20 -9.43 13.66 2.24
CA CYS A 20 -8.62 13.21 3.37
C CYS A 20 -8.21 14.38 4.25
N GLY A 21 -7.91 14.12 5.50
CA GLY A 21 -7.46 15.12 6.44
C GLY A 21 -7.14 14.54 7.81
N LEU A 22 -6.70 15.40 8.69
CA LEU A 22 -6.27 15.08 10.04
C LEU A 22 -7.31 15.51 11.07
N LEU A 23 -7.52 14.68 12.09
CA LEU A 23 -8.18 15.11 13.30
C LEU A 23 -7.10 15.53 14.30
N LEU A 24 -7.09 16.79 14.67
CA LEU A 24 -6.11 17.41 15.55
C LEU A 24 -6.70 17.72 16.92
N ASN A 25 -5.91 17.51 17.96
CA ASN A 25 -6.15 18.08 19.28
C ASN A 25 -5.34 19.38 19.42
N ILE A 26 -6.02 20.51 19.35
CA ILE A 26 -5.40 21.84 19.50
C ILE A 26 -5.86 22.43 20.83
N ARG A 27 -4.99 22.43 21.83
CA ARG A 27 -5.26 22.98 23.19
C ARG A 27 -6.54 22.41 23.81
N GLY A 28 -6.72 21.08 23.70
CA GLY A 28 -7.89 20.37 24.24
C GLY A 28 -9.15 20.47 23.40
N LYS A 29 -9.06 20.97 22.17
CA LYS A 29 -10.19 21.03 21.22
C LYS A 29 -9.89 20.23 19.98
N GLU A 30 -10.82 19.35 19.63
CA GLU A 30 -10.77 18.59 18.37
C GLU A 30 -11.07 19.51 17.19
N LYS A 31 -10.22 19.47 16.18
CA LYS A 31 -10.38 20.21 14.93
C LYS A 31 -10.01 19.37 13.72
N TYR A 32 -10.80 19.48 12.68
CA TYR A 32 -10.48 18.90 11.38
C TYR A 32 -9.51 19.81 10.62
N PHE A 33 -8.46 19.21 10.07
CA PHE A 33 -7.51 19.87 9.17
C PHE A 33 -7.59 19.17 7.80
N PRO A 34 -8.10 19.85 6.76
CA PRO A 34 -8.22 19.27 5.43
C PRO A 34 -6.84 19.12 4.79
N CYS A 35 -6.62 17.99 4.10
CA CYS A 35 -5.41 17.71 3.34
C CYS A 35 -5.76 17.45 1.88
N GLN A 36 -4.84 17.76 0.99
CA GLN A 36 -4.97 17.46 -0.42
C GLN A 36 -4.79 15.96 -0.67
N ASN A 37 -5.68 15.39 -1.48
CA ASN A 37 -5.54 14.03 -1.99
C ASN A 37 -4.73 14.05 -3.30
N LEU A 38 -3.53 13.47 -3.28
CA LEU A 38 -2.61 13.38 -4.43
C LEU A 38 -2.80 12.13 -5.27
N ALA A 39 -3.71 11.21 -4.90
CA ALA A 39 -3.93 9.98 -5.66
C ALA A 39 -4.48 10.29 -7.06
N ILE A 40 -3.94 9.64 -8.08
CA ILE A 40 -4.46 9.71 -9.46
C ILE A 40 -5.87 9.09 -9.52
N THR A 41 -6.05 7.93 -8.87
CA THR A 41 -7.35 7.28 -8.71
C THR A 41 -8.10 7.79 -7.47
N SER A 42 -8.10 9.10 -7.30
CA SER A 42 -8.62 9.80 -6.12
C SER A 42 -10.11 9.56 -5.79
N HIS A 43 -10.84 8.88 -6.68
CA HIS A 43 -12.22 8.42 -6.44
C HIS A 43 -12.30 7.03 -5.76
N GLN A 44 -11.18 6.34 -5.57
CA GLN A 44 -11.08 4.99 -4.99
C GLN A 44 -10.09 4.89 -3.83
N CYS A 45 -9.21 5.86 -3.69
CA CYS A 45 -8.21 5.91 -2.64
C CYS A 45 -7.73 7.34 -2.41
N PHE A 46 -6.97 7.53 -1.34
CA PHE A 46 -6.28 8.80 -1.13
C PHE A 46 -4.78 8.57 -0.85
N ILE A 47 -3.99 9.56 -1.26
CA ILE A 47 -2.60 9.75 -0.85
C ILE A 47 -2.54 11.16 -0.28
N MET A 48 -2.37 11.25 1.03
CA MET A 48 -2.33 12.53 1.73
C MET A 48 -1.07 13.31 1.33
N ASN A 49 -1.21 14.60 1.01
CA ASN A 49 -0.07 15.46 0.73
C ASN A 49 0.86 15.52 1.96
N PRO A 50 2.15 15.13 1.84
CA PRO A 50 3.08 15.17 2.96
C PRO A 50 3.30 16.57 3.56
N GLU A 51 3.19 17.62 2.76
CA GLU A 51 3.32 19.02 3.24
C GLU A 51 2.14 19.39 4.15
N ASP A 52 0.92 18.97 3.79
CA ASP A 52 -0.27 19.17 4.61
C ASP A 52 -0.19 18.38 5.92
N PHE A 53 0.36 17.15 5.87
CA PHE A 53 0.58 16.34 7.08
C PHE A 53 1.52 17.07 8.05
N VAL A 54 2.66 17.54 7.57
CA VAL A 54 3.64 18.31 8.38
C VAL A 54 3.03 19.61 8.90
N ALA A 55 2.24 20.29 8.08
CA ALA A 55 1.54 21.53 8.50
C ALA A 55 0.54 21.24 9.63
N GLY A 56 -0.25 20.16 9.50
CA GLY A 56 -1.19 19.76 10.55
C GLY A 56 -0.50 19.38 11.84
N ASP A 57 0.57 18.58 11.78
CA ASP A 57 1.39 18.16 12.93
C ASP A 57 1.98 19.37 13.68
N SER A 58 2.33 20.43 12.94
CA SER A 58 2.84 21.67 13.53
C SER A 58 1.78 22.50 14.28
N LEU A 59 0.48 22.26 14.02
CA LEU A 59 -0.63 22.98 14.63
C LEU A 59 -1.13 22.34 15.93
N GLY A 60 -0.98 21.04 16.06
CA GLY A 60 -1.47 20.29 17.22
C GLY A 60 -1.20 18.79 17.10
N GLU A 61 -1.52 18.06 18.15
CA GLU A 61 -1.40 16.61 18.21
C GLU A 61 -2.36 15.95 17.20
N ILE A 62 -1.85 15.10 16.31
CA ILE A 62 -2.67 14.29 15.42
C ILE A 62 -3.28 13.15 16.21
N ILE A 63 -4.60 13.13 16.34
CA ILE A 63 -5.35 12.14 17.12
C ILE A 63 -6.22 11.24 16.24
N GLY A 64 -6.19 11.40 14.93
CA GLY A 64 -6.90 10.53 13.98
C GLY A 64 -6.77 10.96 12.54
N ILE A 65 -7.09 10.06 11.64
CA ILE A 65 -7.20 10.28 10.20
C ILE A 65 -8.68 10.30 9.81
N VAL A 66 -9.06 11.21 8.93
CA VAL A 66 -10.43 11.33 8.44
C VAL A 66 -10.42 11.28 6.92
N HIS A 67 -11.23 10.42 6.32
CA HIS A 67 -11.39 10.39 4.85
C HIS A 67 -12.84 10.10 4.46
N SER A 68 -13.13 10.17 3.17
CA SER A 68 -14.48 9.92 2.66
C SER A 68 -14.53 8.76 1.69
N HIS A 69 -15.64 8.02 1.73
CA HIS A 69 -16.05 7.04 0.72
C HIS A 69 -17.23 7.60 -0.09
N PRO A 70 -16.99 8.31 -1.19
CA PRO A 70 -18.07 9.00 -1.92
C PRO A 70 -19.07 8.07 -2.61
N THR A 71 -18.65 6.84 -2.97
CA THR A 71 -19.46 5.89 -3.74
C THR A 71 -19.76 4.58 -3.03
N THR A 72 -19.06 4.29 -1.93
CA THR A 72 -19.20 3.05 -1.17
C THR A 72 -19.64 3.34 0.28
N PRO A 73 -20.14 2.35 1.01
CA PRO A 73 -20.43 2.52 2.45
C PRO A 73 -19.19 2.97 3.23
N PRO A 74 -19.35 3.71 4.35
CA PRO A 74 -18.26 4.17 5.18
C PRO A 74 -17.70 3.05 6.08
N VAL A 75 -17.30 1.96 5.46
CA VAL A 75 -16.69 0.78 6.12
C VAL A 75 -15.24 0.69 5.67
N ALA A 76 -14.33 0.53 6.61
CA ALA A 76 -12.90 0.45 6.31
C ALA A 76 -12.60 -0.69 5.33
N SER A 77 -11.99 -0.36 4.20
CA SER A 77 -11.44 -1.31 3.24
C SER A 77 -10.24 -2.06 3.84
N GLU A 78 -9.73 -3.08 3.18
CA GLU A 78 -8.50 -3.74 3.63
C GLU A 78 -7.31 -2.79 3.63
N ALA A 79 -7.21 -1.92 2.62
CA ALA A 79 -6.17 -0.90 2.55
C ALA A 79 -6.27 0.11 3.70
N ASP A 80 -7.50 0.57 4.03
CA ASP A 80 -7.73 1.45 5.18
C ASP A 80 -7.29 0.80 6.49
N LYS A 81 -7.63 -0.49 6.68
CA LYS A 81 -7.25 -1.23 7.88
C LYS A 81 -5.75 -1.34 8.03
N ILE A 82 -5.02 -1.69 6.95
CA ILE A 82 -3.56 -1.77 6.95
C ILE A 82 -2.97 -0.39 7.30
N SER A 83 -3.40 0.65 6.62
CA SER A 83 -2.89 2.00 6.84
C SER A 83 -3.24 2.53 8.24
N CYS A 84 -4.39 2.12 8.80
CA CYS A 84 -4.77 2.41 10.18
C CYS A 84 -3.80 1.75 11.18
N GLU A 85 -3.51 0.45 11.01
CA GLU A 85 -2.51 -0.25 11.83
C GLU A 85 -1.13 0.43 11.76
N GLU A 86 -0.71 0.84 10.56
CA GLU A 86 0.57 1.49 10.35
C GLU A 86 0.66 2.88 10.97
N SER A 87 -0.40 3.66 10.88
CA SER A 87 -0.47 5.00 11.50
C SER A 87 -0.58 4.94 13.01
N ASN A 88 -1.04 3.81 13.54
CA ASN A 88 -1.41 3.62 14.95
C ASN A 88 -2.38 4.70 15.46
N LEU A 89 -3.27 5.17 14.58
CA LEU A 89 -4.26 6.20 14.84
C LEU A 89 -5.66 5.69 14.49
N PRO A 90 -6.72 6.15 15.17
CA PRO A 90 -8.09 5.87 14.76
C PRO A 90 -8.43 6.56 13.44
N TRP A 91 -9.22 5.88 12.61
CA TRP A 91 -9.67 6.33 11.30
C TRP A 91 -11.19 6.55 11.31
N TYR A 92 -11.60 7.68 10.79
CA TYR A 92 -13.00 8.08 10.62
C TYR A 92 -13.33 8.18 9.14
N ILE A 93 -14.39 7.50 8.74
CA ILE A 93 -14.78 7.41 7.33
C ILE A 93 -16.17 8.03 7.19
N VAL A 94 -16.36 8.96 6.25
CA VAL A 94 -17.68 9.54 5.99
C VAL A 94 -18.13 9.25 4.56
N ASN A 95 -19.39 8.87 4.40
CA ASN A 95 -20.01 8.91 3.07
C ASN A 95 -20.71 10.27 2.92
N PRO A 96 -20.25 11.17 2.01
CA PRO A 96 -20.77 12.53 1.90
C PRO A 96 -22.21 12.59 1.40
N LYS A 97 -22.69 11.55 0.73
CA LYS A 97 -24.07 11.48 0.19
C LYS A 97 -25.08 11.07 1.24
N THR A 98 -24.75 10.08 2.06
CA THR A 98 -25.65 9.56 3.12
C THR A 98 -25.40 10.19 4.47
N GLU A 99 -24.30 10.92 4.64
CA GLU A 99 -23.81 11.53 5.89
C GLU A 99 -23.57 10.52 7.01
N VAL A 100 -23.48 9.23 6.66
CA VAL A 100 -23.18 8.15 7.62
C VAL A 100 -21.69 8.11 7.87
N TRP A 101 -21.32 7.86 9.12
CA TRP A 101 -19.95 7.74 9.59
C TRP A 101 -19.58 6.32 9.96
N GLY A 102 -18.40 5.90 9.55
CA GLY A 102 -17.71 4.71 10.01
C GLY A 102 -16.55 5.07 10.92
N TYR A 103 -16.07 4.09 11.65
CA TYR A 103 -14.93 4.20 12.55
C TYR A 103 -14.14 2.90 12.51
N TYR A 104 -12.82 3.02 12.52
CA TYR A 104 -11.92 1.92 12.67
C TYR A 104 -10.70 2.35 13.49
N GLU A 105 -10.21 1.47 14.35
CA GLU A 105 -9.02 1.71 15.16
C GLU A 105 -8.05 0.54 15.06
N PRO A 106 -6.76 0.75 15.35
CA PRO A 106 -5.78 -0.34 15.34
C PRO A 106 -6.23 -1.48 16.26
N CYS A 107 -6.27 -2.68 15.72
CA CYS A 107 -6.73 -3.88 16.44
C CYS A 107 -5.85 -5.12 16.16
N GLY A 108 -4.69 -4.93 15.52
CA GLY A 108 -3.79 -6.00 15.11
C GLY A 108 -4.24 -6.69 13.81
N PHE A 109 -4.98 -5.99 12.95
CA PHE A 109 -5.40 -6.52 11.65
C PHE A 109 -4.19 -6.92 10.80
N LYS A 110 -4.25 -8.13 10.23
CA LYS A 110 -3.29 -8.62 9.26
C LYS A 110 -4.01 -8.93 7.96
N ALA A 111 -3.53 -8.33 6.87
CA ALA A 111 -4.10 -8.60 5.57
C ALA A 111 -3.94 -10.08 5.19
N PRO A 112 -4.96 -10.72 4.61
CA PRO A 112 -4.82 -12.05 4.07
C PRO A 112 -3.78 -12.03 2.93
N LEU A 113 -3.01 -13.10 2.79
CA LEU A 113 -2.04 -13.21 1.70
C LEU A 113 -2.71 -13.55 0.36
N LEU A 114 -3.89 -14.15 0.39
CA LEU A 114 -4.67 -14.54 -0.78
C LEU A 114 -6.00 -13.79 -0.84
N GLY A 115 -6.40 -13.43 -2.06
CA GLY A 115 -7.73 -12.83 -2.31
C GLY A 115 -7.86 -11.36 -1.93
N ARG A 116 -6.77 -10.67 -1.61
CA ARG A 116 -6.81 -9.24 -1.27
C ARG A 116 -6.84 -8.35 -2.50
N PRO A 117 -7.58 -7.23 -2.48
CA PRO A 117 -7.59 -6.25 -3.56
C PRO A 117 -6.22 -5.58 -3.71
N TRP A 118 -5.87 -5.21 -4.95
CA TRP A 118 -4.64 -4.52 -5.23
C TRP A 118 -4.78 -3.00 -5.01
N VAL A 119 -3.91 -2.44 -4.18
CA VAL A 119 -3.78 -1.00 -3.96
C VAL A 119 -2.29 -0.66 -3.95
N TRP A 120 -1.88 0.21 -4.86
CA TRP A 120 -0.49 0.63 -5.00
C TRP A 120 0.10 1.16 -3.68
N GLY A 121 1.26 0.64 -3.30
CA GLY A 121 1.98 1.05 -2.08
C GLY A 121 1.42 0.47 -0.77
N ILE A 122 0.24 -0.15 -0.79
CA ILE A 122 -0.41 -0.70 0.41
C ILE A 122 -0.58 -2.22 0.30
N THR A 123 -1.19 -2.71 -0.78
CA THR A 123 -1.44 -4.13 -1.02
C THR A 123 -0.93 -4.57 -2.39
N ASP A 124 0.17 -4.02 -2.87
CA ASP A 124 0.81 -4.37 -4.13
C ASP A 124 1.64 -5.67 -4.06
N CYS A 125 2.34 -6.00 -5.14
CA CYS A 125 3.17 -7.19 -5.22
C CYS A 125 4.32 -7.20 -4.20
N LEU A 126 4.93 -6.04 -3.93
CA LEU A 126 6.04 -5.96 -3.00
C LEU A 126 5.56 -6.00 -1.54
N SER A 127 4.43 -5.34 -1.23
CA SER A 127 3.78 -5.44 0.08
C SER A 127 3.38 -6.88 0.40
N LEU A 128 2.97 -7.66 -0.62
CA LEU A 128 2.67 -9.10 -0.44
C LEU A 128 3.90 -9.89 -0.02
N VAL A 129 5.07 -9.58 -0.60
CA VAL A 129 6.35 -10.20 -0.20
C VAL A 129 6.70 -9.82 1.24
N GLU A 130 6.61 -8.54 1.57
CA GLU A 130 6.88 -8.01 2.91
C GLU A 130 5.99 -8.69 3.95
N ASP A 131 4.69 -8.77 3.69
CA ASP A 131 3.69 -9.38 4.59
C ASP A 131 3.89 -10.89 4.74
N TRP A 132 4.23 -11.60 3.66
CA TRP A 132 4.53 -13.03 3.75
C TRP A 132 5.74 -13.30 4.65
N TYR A 133 6.81 -12.53 4.48
CA TYR A 133 8.00 -12.68 5.32
C TYR A 133 7.72 -12.34 6.78
N LEU A 134 6.92 -11.32 7.03
CA LEU A 134 6.49 -10.99 8.39
C LEU A 134 5.64 -12.11 9.01
N GLN A 135 4.65 -12.63 8.26
CA GLN A 135 3.70 -13.62 8.77
C GLN A 135 4.32 -15.03 8.93
N GLU A 136 5.14 -15.45 7.96
CA GLU A 136 5.67 -16.82 7.90
C GLU A 136 7.08 -16.96 8.51
N LYS A 137 7.84 -15.86 8.55
CA LYS A 137 9.23 -15.88 9.03
C LYS A 137 9.48 -14.97 10.23
N GLY A 138 8.54 -14.08 10.57
CA GLY A 138 8.75 -13.06 11.59
C GLY A 138 9.78 -11.99 11.19
N ILE A 139 10.05 -11.84 9.89
CA ILE A 139 11.05 -10.92 9.35
C ILE A 139 10.35 -9.65 8.88
N THR A 140 10.83 -8.50 9.36
CA THR A 140 10.34 -7.18 8.96
C THR A 140 11.40 -6.49 8.11
N PHE A 141 11.01 -5.95 6.96
CA PHE A 141 11.85 -5.14 6.10
C PHE A 141 11.57 -3.65 6.31
N LYS A 142 12.57 -2.80 6.04
CA LYS A 142 12.30 -1.38 5.87
C LYS A 142 11.41 -1.21 4.64
N LYS A 143 10.23 -0.62 4.82
CA LYS A 143 9.31 -0.41 3.69
C LYS A 143 9.98 0.37 2.57
N ALA A 144 9.82 -0.14 1.37
CA ALA A 144 10.29 0.57 0.17
C ALA A 144 9.45 1.83 -0.05
N THR A 145 10.12 2.95 -0.31
CA THR A 145 9.44 4.16 -0.75
C THR A 145 8.88 3.91 -2.15
N ARG A 146 7.57 4.04 -2.31
CA ARG A 146 6.90 3.98 -3.62
C ARG A 146 6.76 5.39 -4.19
N PRO A 147 6.94 5.59 -5.50
CA PRO A 147 6.50 6.82 -6.13
C PRO A 147 4.97 6.95 -6.02
N LEU A 148 4.44 8.15 -6.26
CA LEU A 148 3.00 8.43 -6.11
C LEU A 148 2.11 7.53 -6.98
N THR A 149 2.65 6.99 -8.08
CA THR A 149 1.89 6.14 -8.99
C THR A 149 2.74 5.03 -9.61
N PRO A 150 2.11 3.92 -10.04
CA PRO A 150 2.80 2.86 -10.77
C PRO A 150 3.42 3.36 -12.08
N GLU A 151 2.78 4.30 -12.78
CA GLU A 151 3.26 4.82 -14.06
C GLU A 151 4.59 5.54 -13.88
N ILE A 152 4.74 6.37 -12.84
CA ILE A 152 6.01 7.03 -12.51
C ILE A 152 7.10 5.98 -12.24
N PHE A 153 6.76 4.89 -11.56
CA PHE A 153 7.69 3.79 -11.33
C PHE A 153 8.14 3.12 -12.63
N HIS A 154 7.20 2.93 -13.57
CA HIS A 154 7.49 2.30 -14.86
C HIS A 154 8.17 3.24 -15.88
N GLU A 155 7.96 4.55 -15.76
CA GLU A 155 8.48 5.56 -16.68
C GLU A 155 9.81 6.15 -16.26
N ASN A 156 10.21 5.99 -14.99
CA ASN A 156 11.47 6.54 -14.49
C ASN A 156 12.68 5.87 -15.18
N PRO A 157 13.53 6.63 -15.91
CA PRO A 157 14.73 6.08 -16.56
C PRO A 157 15.72 5.42 -15.60
N GLN A 158 15.80 5.91 -14.34
CA GLN A 158 16.63 5.31 -13.30
C GLN A 158 16.10 3.97 -12.81
N SER A 159 14.79 3.71 -12.89
CA SER A 159 14.23 2.38 -12.63
C SER A 159 14.57 1.39 -13.76
N LYS A 160 15.07 1.87 -14.92
CA LYS A 160 15.43 1.04 -16.07
C LYS A 160 16.87 0.52 -16.04
N GLU A 161 17.78 1.21 -15.35
CA GLU A 161 19.20 0.82 -15.32
C GLU A 161 19.55 -0.09 -14.13
N ASP A 162 18.88 0.05 -12.98
CA ASP A 162 19.19 -0.74 -11.77
C ASP A 162 17.96 -1.39 -11.14
N GLY A 163 16.85 -1.50 -11.86
CA GLY A 163 15.58 -2.04 -11.39
C GLY A 163 15.42 -1.84 -9.88
N ASP A 164 14.58 -0.92 -9.44
CA ASP A 164 14.39 -0.62 -8.01
C ASP A 164 14.21 -1.88 -7.15
N PHE A 165 13.70 -2.95 -7.74
CA PHE A 165 13.59 -4.25 -7.09
C PHE A 165 14.94 -4.89 -6.76
N ASN A 166 15.94 -4.83 -7.64
CA ASN A 166 17.27 -5.39 -7.37
C ASN A 166 17.91 -4.65 -6.18
N ASN A 167 17.89 -3.34 -6.22
CA ASN A 167 18.46 -2.51 -5.17
C ASN A 167 17.69 -2.70 -3.86
N TYR A 168 16.36 -2.70 -3.92
CA TYR A 168 15.52 -2.93 -2.75
C TYR A 168 15.78 -4.30 -2.14
N LEU A 169 15.75 -5.37 -2.93
CA LEU A 169 15.95 -6.73 -2.44
C LEU A 169 17.35 -6.93 -1.84
N ASN A 170 18.39 -6.39 -2.49
CA ASN A 170 19.74 -6.42 -1.93
C ASN A 170 19.84 -5.67 -0.59
N THR A 171 19.25 -4.48 -0.50
CA THR A 171 19.21 -3.69 0.73
C THR A 171 18.40 -4.36 1.83
N ALA A 172 17.36 -5.10 1.47
CA ALA A 172 16.52 -5.89 2.37
C ALA A 172 17.19 -7.20 2.81
N GLY A 173 18.41 -7.50 2.37
CA GLY A 173 19.17 -8.68 2.78
C GLY A 173 18.94 -9.91 1.90
N PHE A 174 18.43 -9.73 0.70
CA PHE A 174 18.34 -10.81 -0.28
C PHE A 174 19.60 -10.85 -1.15
N ARG A 175 20.04 -12.04 -1.51
CA ARG A 175 21.08 -12.26 -2.50
C ARG A 175 20.50 -12.82 -3.81
N LEU A 176 21.06 -12.45 -4.92
CA LEU A 176 20.74 -13.06 -6.20
C LEU A 176 21.22 -14.53 -6.21
N LEU A 177 20.38 -15.43 -6.73
CA LEU A 177 20.73 -16.83 -6.92
C LEU A 177 21.55 -17.03 -8.20
N GLU A 178 22.50 -17.96 -8.14
CA GLU A 178 23.19 -18.42 -9.34
C GLU A 178 22.23 -19.14 -10.29
N PRO A 179 22.52 -19.17 -11.61
CA PRO A 179 21.62 -19.77 -12.60
C PRO A 179 21.22 -21.22 -12.33
N ASN A 180 22.10 -21.99 -11.72
CA ASN A 180 21.93 -23.42 -11.42
C ASN A 180 21.44 -23.70 -9.99
N GLU A 181 21.26 -22.68 -9.15
CA GLU A 181 20.70 -22.89 -7.83
C GLU A 181 19.21 -23.25 -7.93
N LYS A 182 18.81 -24.28 -7.18
CA LYS A 182 17.40 -24.70 -7.09
C LYS A 182 16.62 -23.71 -6.24
N LEU A 183 15.39 -23.40 -6.68
CA LEU A 183 14.44 -22.61 -5.90
C LEU A 183 14.04 -23.35 -4.62
N GLN A 184 13.82 -22.56 -3.57
CA GLN A 184 13.33 -23.00 -2.27
C GLN A 184 12.13 -22.16 -1.86
N ASN A 185 11.29 -22.67 -0.96
CA ASN A 185 10.16 -21.93 -0.43
C ASN A 185 10.62 -20.64 0.24
N GLY A 186 10.01 -19.54 -0.19
CA GLY A 186 10.36 -18.19 0.24
C GLY A 186 11.30 -17.45 -0.73
N ASP A 187 11.87 -18.10 -1.75
CA ASP A 187 12.65 -17.36 -2.75
C ASP A 187 11.75 -16.34 -3.46
N VAL A 188 12.27 -15.13 -3.64
CA VAL A 188 11.58 -14.03 -4.33
C VAL A 188 11.95 -14.06 -5.82
N LEU A 189 10.94 -14.03 -6.65
CA LEU A 189 11.06 -13.97 -8.11
C LEU A 189 10.79 -12.54 -8.56
N ALA A 190 11.79 -11.89 -9.14
CA ALA A 190 11.62 -10.59 -9.79
C ALA A 190 11.35 -10.82 -11.29
N MET A 191 10.25 -10.27 -11.76
CA MET A 191 9.67 -10.58 -13.06
C MET A 191 9.42 -9.33 -13.91
N SER A 192 9.46 -9.52 -15.23
CA SER A 192 9.07 -8.54 -16.25
C SER A 192 7.76 -8.99 -16.89
N ILE A 193 6.63 -8.59 -16.32
CA ILE A 193 5.29 -9.06 -16.74
C ILE A 193 4.66 -8.10 -17.77
N LEU A 194 4.71 -6.80 -17.49
CA LEU A 194 4.14 -5.78 -18.36
C LEU A 194 5.21 -4.74 -18.69
N GLY A 195 5.73 -4.77 -19.91
CA GLY A 195 6.68 -3.77 -20.38
C GLY A 195 8.15 -4.19 -20.30
N LYS A 196 9.05 -3.21 -20.19
CA LYS A 196 10.51 -3.40 -20.14
C LYS A 196 11.01 -3.27 -18.70
N GLY A 197 11.91 -4.17 -18.33
CA GLY A 197 12.52 -4.19 -17.00
C GLY A 197 11.67 -4.93 -15.94
N LEU A 198 12.28 -5.15 -14.79
CA LEU A 198 11.63 -5.82 -13.66
C LEU A 198 10.53 -4.90 -13.09
N ASN A 199 9.30 -5.35 -13.12
CA ASN A 199 8.13 -4.57 -12.71
C ASN A 199 7.16 -5.33 -11.81
N HIS A 200 7.51 -6.55 -11.44
CA HIS A 200 6.70 -7.40 -10.60
C HIS A 200 7.55 -8.33 -9.73
N VAL A 201 7.05 -8.66 -8.55
CA VAL A 201 7.65 -9.65 -7.65
C VAL A 201 6.62 -10.66 -7.16
N GLY A 202 7.10 -11.85 -6.85
CA GLY A 202 6.31 -12.92 -6.23
C GLY A 202 7.19 -13.85 -5.40
N ILE A 203 6.59 -14.72 -4.64
CA ILE A 203 7.26 -15.67 -3.74
C ILE A 203 7.07 -17.08 -4.27
N PHE A 204 8.17 -17.82 -4.42
CA PHE A 204 8.11 -19.23 -4.78
C PHE A 204 7.74 -20.10 -3.57
N LEU A 205 6.71 -20.93 -3.74
CA LEU A 205 6.16 -21.82 -2.69
C LEU A 205 5.75 -23.16 -3.29
N ASP A 206 6.56 -24.20 -3.11
CA ASP A 206 6.24 -25.59 -3.50
C ASP A 206 5.87 -25.79 -4.99
N GLY A 207 6.56 -25.09 -5.89
CA GLY A 207 6.30 -25.15 -7.32
C GLY A 207 5.28 -24.13 -7.82
N ASP A 208 4.68 -23.35 -6.94
CA ASP A 208 3.77 -22.25 -7.23
C ASP A 208 4.43 -20.89 -6.96
N VAL A 209 3.76 -19.83 -7.42
CA VAL A 209 4.12 -18.45 -7.12
C VAL A 209 2.95 -17.75 -6.43
N LEU A 210 3.19 -17.28 -5.23
CA LEU A 210 2.29 -16.33 -4.55
C LEU A 210 2.64 -14.92 -5.05
N HIS A 211 1.68 -14.26 -5.68
CA HIS A 211 1.90 -12.92 -6.23
C HIS A 211 0.61 -12.09 -6.32
N HIS A 212 0.76 -10.81 -6.63
CA HIS A 212 -0.35 -9.87 -6.73
C HIS A 212 -0.18 -8.96 -7.95
N LEU A 213 -0.84 -9.31 -9.04
CA LEU A 213 -0.88 -8.48 -10.25
C LEU A 213 -1.85 -7.31 -10.08
N GLY A 214 -1.56 -6.19 -10.73
CA GLY A 214 -2.49 -5.06 -10.81
C GLY A 214 -3.86 -5.48 -11.35
N ASP A 215 -4.91 -4.84 -10.84
CA ASP A 215 -6.31 -5.08 -11.20
C ASP A 215 -6.83 -6.52 -10.96
N ARG A 216 -6.13 -7.31 -10.14
CA ARG A 216 -6.54 -8.66 -9.74
C ARG A 216 -6.48 -8.81 -8.23
N LEU A 217 -7.06 -9.90 -7.74
CA LEU A 217 -6.84 -10.35 -6.37
C LEU A 217 -5.50 -11.09 -6.28
N SER A 218 -4.83 -10.99 -5.13
CA SER A 218 -3.64 -11.78 -4.87
C SER A 218 -3.95 -13.28 -4.97
N CYS A 219 -3.07 -14.03 -5.59
CA CYS A 219 -3.28 -15.45 -5.83
C CYS A 219 -1.99 -16.27 -5.74
N LYS A 220 -2.17 -17.58 -5.64
CA LYS A 220 -1.11 -18.56 -5.76
C LYS A 220 -1.39 -19.39 -7.01
N GLU A 221 -0.45 -19.40 -7.97
CA GLU A 221 -0.59 -20.15 -9.21
C GLU A 221 0.69 -20.90 -9.55
N PRO A 222 0.61 -21.98 -10.35
CA PRO A 222 1.79 -22.77 -10.73
C PRO A 222 2.88 -21.91 -11.37
N TYR A 223 4.15 -22.14 -10.97
CA TYR A 223 5.31 -21.54 -11.64
C TYR A 223 5.48 -22.13 -13.04
N ASN A 224 4.59 -21.70 -13.93
CA ASN A 224 4.43 -22.20 -15.28
C ASN A 224 5.51 -21.64 -16.23
N PRO A 225 5.62 -22.16 -17.48
CA PRO A 225 6.61 -21.68 -18.44
C PRO A 225 6.53 -20.19 -18.80
N TRP A 226 5.35 -19.58 -18.68
CA TRP A 226 5.19 -18.16 -18.92
C TRP A 226 5.81 -17.33 -17.78
N LEU A 227 5.50 -17.64 -16.53
CA LEU A 227 6.11 -16.99 -15.36
C LEU A 227 7.63 -17.20 -15.35
N LEU A 228 8.09 -18.42 -15.68
CA LEU A 228 9.51 -18.71 -15.82
C LEU A 228 10.19 -17.79 -16.87
N LYS A 229 9.56 -17.60 -18.02
CA LYS A 229 10.06 -16.70 -19.07
C LYS A 229 10.09 -15.24 -18.62
N CYS A 230 9.13 -14.83 -17.80
CA CYS A 230 9.07 -13.47 -17.26
C CYS A 230 10.08 -13.22 -16.13
N THR A 231 10.61 -14.28 -15.49
CA THR A 231 11.55 -14.16 -14.38
C THR A 231 12.93 -13.73 -14.84
N GLY A 232 13.32 -12.52 -14.44
CA GLY A 232 14.65 -11.96 -14.73
C GLY A 232 15.62 -12.06 -13.56
N GLY A 233 15.13 -12.25 -12.33
CA GLY A 233 15.96 -12.42 -11.14
C GLY A 233 15.31 -13.37 -10.12
N ARG A 234 16.14 -14.14 -9.42
CA ARG A 234 15.73 -15.07 -8.37
C ARG A 234 16.54 -14.74 -7.12
N TYR A 235 15.89 -14.47 -6.01
CA TYR A 235 16.54 -13.93 -4.83
C TYR A 235 16.22 -14.79 -3.62
N ARG A 236 17.22 -15.00 -2.75
CA ARG A 236 17.06 -15.68 -1.47
C ARG A 236 17.43 -14.76 -0.34
N TYR A 237 16.62 -14.74 0.70
CA TYR A 237 16.96 -14.04 1.93
C TYR A 237 18.21 -14.68 2.56
N ALA A 238 19.23 -13.87 2.76
CA ALA A 238 20.50 -14.26 3.39
C ALA A 238 20.53 -13.61 4.78
N SER A 239 19.95 -14.29 5.77
CA SER A 239 20.02 -13.86 7.18
C SER A 239 21.43 -14.02 7.75
#